data_4416dc327e0373a48e81acde0cd46019
#
_entry.id   4416dc327e0373a48e81acde0cd46019
#
_cell.length_a   1.000
_cell.length_b   1.000
_cell.length_c   1.000
_cell.angle_alpha   90.00
_cell.angle_beta   90.00
_cell.angle_gamma   90.00
#
_symmetry.space_group_name_H-M   'P 1'
#
loop_
_entity.id
_entity.type
_entity.pdbx_description
1 polymer ?
#
loop_
_entity_poly.entity_id
_entity_poly.type
_entity_poly.pdbx_seq_one_letter_code
_entity_poly.pdbx_strand_id
1 'polypeptide(L)'
;MNKELIVRSINSAVDYALLQDGRLIELHREKDNNKFGVGDIFISKIKKTISGLNASFVEVGYEKDAFLHYHDLGPRVRSLIKFTNLVSDGKITNYSLEKFKFEKEIEKQGKIDDVINTNQKLLVQIIKEPISTKGPRISSELSFAGRFLVLIPFSNRISVSQKISSRDERNRLKDLIEEFRPKGFGVIIRTVAKGKKTAELSKDLQSLYTQWINLCKKINGSKVPSRILSELNRGSSILRDVFDEKFKGVYCNDKSLCYELKDYIEQIAPSKNSIVKYYKSDNPIFEHFSIERQIKSAFGRT
;
A
#
# COMPACT_ATOMS: atom_id res chain seq x y z
N MET A 1 23.20 5.23 14.16
CA MET A 1 22.99 5.01 12.72
C MET A 1 22.03 6.06 12.23
N ASN A 2 22.50 6.97 11.41
CA ASN A 2 21.71 8.07 10.86
C ASN A 2 21.12 7.65 9.50
N LYS A 3 19.86 7.97 9.25
CA LYS A 3 19.19 7.70 7.96
C LYS A 3 18.87 8.98 7.24
N GLU A 4 19.01 8.97 5.93
CA GLU A 4 18.68 10.09 5.05
C GLU A 4 18.00 9.56 3.78
N LEU A 5 16.99 10.28 3.30
CA LEU A 5 16.33 10.01 2.03
C LEU A 5 16.71 11.10 1.04
N ILE A 6 17.33 10.70 -0.06
CA ILE A 6 17.71 11.59 -1.15
C ILE A 6 16.79 11.33 -2.34
N VAL A 7 16.09 12.36 -2.78
CA VAL A 7 15.09 12.28 -3.86
C VAL A 7 15.58 13.13 -5.02
N ARG A 8 15.74 12.47 -6.16
CA ARG A 8 16.18 13.09 -7.41
C ARG A 8 15.09 13.00 -8.46
N SER A 9 14.51 14.13 -8.85
CA SER A 9 13.63 14.25 -10.01
C SER A 9 14.46 14.60 -11.24
N ILE A 10 14.41 13.77 -12.28
CA ILE A 10 15.10 13.97 -13.57
C ILE A 10 14.17 13.54 -14.70
N ASN A 11 13.91 14.46 -15.64
CA ASN A 11 13.05 14.24 -16.81
C ASN A 11 11.65 13.71 -16.38
N SER A 12 11.32 12.48 -16.72
CA SER A 12 10.04 11.83 -16.40
C SER A 12 10.20 10.69 -15.39
N ALA A 13 11.20 10.76 -14.50
CA ALA A 13 11.46 9.76 -13.47
C ALA A 13 11.92 10.39 -12.16
N VAL A 14 11.59 9.74 -11.05
CA VAL A 14 12.04 10.09 -9.71
C VAL A 14 12.84 8.94 -9.13
N ASP A 15 14.05 9.24 -8.70
CA ASP A 15 14.93 8.29 -8.01
C ASP A 15 14.91 8.58 -6.50
N TYR A 16 14.75 7.54 -5.70
CA TYR A 16 14.76 7.58 -4.24
C TYR A 16 15.92 6.75 -3.73
N ALA A 17 16.90 7.39 -3.10
CA ALA A 17 18.05 6.73 -2.49
C ALA A 17 17.96 6.83 -0.96
N LEU A 18 17.90 5.71 -0.27
CA LEU A 18 17.97 5.64 1.17
C LEU A 18 19.42 5.40 1.60
N LEU A 19 19.94 6.34 2.36
CA LEU A 19 21.29 6.26 2.93
C LEU A 19 21.23 5.90 4.42
N GLN A 20 22.21 5.12 4.87
CA GLN A 20 22.48 4.88 6.28
C GLN A 20 23.95 5.17 6.56
N ASP A 21 24.23 6.16 7.42
CA ASP A 21 25.57 6.66 7.72
C ASP A 21 26.38 6.95 6.43
N GLY A 22 25.73 7.58 5.43
CA GLY A 22 26.30 7.93 4.14
C GLY A 22 26.42 6.77 3.13
N ARG A 23 26.06 5.54 3.50
CA ARG A 23 26.07 4.37 2.61
C ARG A 23 24.71 4.17 1.97
N LEU A 24 24.67 3.95 0.67
CA LEU A 24 23.46 3.60 -0.07
C LEU A 24 23.00 2.18 0.34
N ILE A 25 21.78 2.09 0.89
CA ILE A 25 21.18 0.82 1.30
C ILE A 25 20.00 0.41 0.42
N GLU A 26 19.27 1.38 -0.14
CA GLU A 26 18.18 1.13 -1.07
C GLU A 26 18.16 2.19 -2.17
N LEU A 27 17.88 1.76 -3.40
CA LEU A 27 17.67 2.64 -4.55
C LEU A 27 16.40 2.21 -5.27
N HIS A 28 15.48 3.16 -5.45
CA HIS A 28 14.24 2.96 -6.18
C HIS A 28 14.12 3.98 -7.29
N ARG A 29 13.57 3.57 -8.43
CA ARG A 29 13.21 4.47 -9.54
C ARG A 29 11.72 4.32 -9.84
N GLU A 30 11.03 5.43 -9.90
CA GLU A 30 9.64 5.54 -10.28
C GLU A 30 9.53 6.43 -11.53
N LYS A 31 8.73 6.01 -12.50
CA LYS A 31 8.41 6.86 -13.66
C LYS A 31 7.25 7.77 -13.32
N ASP A 32 7.31 9.04 -13.73
CA ASP A 32 6.30 10.09 -13.43
C ASP A 32 4.85 9.72 -13.81
N ASN A 33 4.67 8.78 -14.73
CA ASN A 33 3.36 8.36 -15.23
C ASN A 33 2.87 7.02 -14.64
N ASN A 34 3.35 6.61 -13.47
CA ASN A 34 2.91 5.34 -12.88
C ASN A 34 1.49 5.47 -12.29
N LYS A 35 0.49 5.38 -13.18
CA LYS A 35 -0.95 5.36 -12.80
C LYS A 35 -1.40 4.03 -12.20
N PHE A 36 -0.51 3.05 -12.07
CA PHE A 36 -0.78 1.67 -11.66
C PHE A 36 0.26 1.19 -10.66
N GLY A 37 0.44 1.96 -9.57
CA GLY A 37 1.38 1.65 -8.51
C GLY A 37 0.89 0.52 -7.61
N VAL A 38 1.83 -0.20 -6.98
CA VAL A 38 1.51 -1.19 -5.95
C VAL A 38 0.74 -0.53 -4.81
N GLY A 39 -0.41 -1.10 -4.45
CA GLY A 39 -1.32 -0.57 -3.43
C GLY A 39 -2.53 0.17 -3.99
N ASP A 40 -2.49 0.63 -5.24
CA ASP A 40 -3.65 1.25 -5.89
C ASP A 40 -4.84 0.29 -5.94
N ILE A 41 -6.04 0.78 -5.61
CA ILE A 41 -7.27 -0.01 -5.62
C ILE A 41 -8.19 0.48 -6.73
N PHE A 42 -8.69 -0.46 -7.51
CA PHE A 42 -9.60 -0.23 -8.63
C PHE A 42 -10.93 -0.92 -8.40
N ILE A 43 -12.02 -0.29 -8.82
CA ILE A 43 -13.23 -1.01 -9.16
C ILE A 43 -13.12 -1.45 -10.61
N SER A 44 -13.26 -2.74 -10.84
CA SER A 44 -12.86 -3.39 -12.09
C SER A 44 -13.92 -4.37 -12.55
N LYS A 45 -13.77 -4.86 -13.78
CA LYS A 45 -14.66 -5.85 -14.39
C LYS A 45 -13.87 -7.06 -14.84
N ILE A 46 -14.34 -8.24 -14.49
CA ILE A 46 -13.77 -9.50 -14.99
C ILE A 46 -14.03 -9.59 -16.49
N LYS A 47 -12.98 -9.69 -17.28
CA LYS A 47 -13.05 -9.75 -18.74
C LYS A 47 -13.19 -11.19 -19.23
N LYS A 48 -12.35 -12.08 -18.73
CA LYS A 48 -12.40 -13.52 -19.02
C LYS A 48 -11.70 -14.32 -17.93
N THR A 49 -12.12 -15.59 -17.77
CA THR A 49 -11.43 -16.58 -16.96
C THR A 49 -10.70 -17.58 -17.84
N ILE A 50 -9.61 -18.14 -17.35
CA ILE A 50 -8.83 -19.19 -18.01
C ILE A 50 -8.62 -20.33 -17.02
N SER A 51 -9.45 -21.35 -17.12
CA SER A 51 -9.48 -22.50 -16.20
C SER A 51 -8.13 -23.22 -16.14
N GLY A 52 -7.44 -23.38 -17.26
CA GLY A 52 -6.11 -24.02 -17.31
C GLY A 52 -5.00 -23.28 -16.54
N LEU A 53 -5.16 -21.98 -16.33
CA LEU A 53 -4.25 -21.16 -15.51
C LEU A 53 -4.78 -20.92 -14.08
N ASN A 54 -5.99 -21.36 -13.80
CA ASN A 54 -6.74 -21.03 -12.58
C ASN A 54 -6.71 -19.52 -12.28
N ALA A 55 -6.93 -18.70 -13.31
CA ALA A 55 -6.75 -17.25 -13.27
C ALA A 55 -7.79 -16.51 -14.11
N SER A 56 -7.96 -15.22 -13.85
CA SER A 56 -8.79 -14.31 -14.62
C SER A 56 -8.00 -13.12 -15.13
N PHE A 57 -8.42 -12.61 -16.28
CA PHE A 57 -8.00 -11.30 -16.77
C PHE A 57 -9.06 -10.24 -16.43
N VAL A 58 -8.58 -9.13 -15.91
CA VAL A 58 -9.43 -8.08 -15.30
C VAL A 58 -9.09 -6.74 -15.92
N GLU A 59 -10.13 -6.02 -16.32
CA GLU A 59 -9.99 -4.69 -16.89
C GLU A 59 -9.79 -3.65 -15.78
N VAL A 60 -8.63 -3.01 -15.76
CA VAL A 60 -8.27 -1.95 -14.79
C VAL A 60 -8.03 -0.59 -15.47
N GLY A 61 -8.24 -0.50 -16.79
CA GLY A 61 -7.98 0.71 -17.57
C GLY A 61 -6.51 0.88 -18.01
N TYR A 62 -5.71 -0.16 -17.89
CA TYR A 62 -4.37 -0.24 -18.47
C TYR A 62 -4.43 -0.88 -19.87
N GLU A 63 -3.40 -0.65 -20.72
CA GLU A 63 -3.33 -1.20 -22.09
C GLU A 63 -3.49 -2.72 -22.13
N LYS A 64 -2.97 -3.40 -21.11
CA LYS A 64 -3.06 -4.85 -20.95
C LYS A 64 -3.90 -5.19 -19.74
N ASP A 65 -4.75 -6.21 -19.88
CA ASP A 65 -5.58 -6.68 -18.79
C ASP A 65 -4.73 -7.13 -17.59
N ALA A 66 -5.20 -6.81 -16.38
CA ALA A 66 -4.55 -7.24 -15.16
C ALA A 66 -4.75 -8.74 -14.92
N PHE A 67 -3.75 -9.38 -14.31
CA PHE A 67 -3.76 -10.81 -14.01
C PHE A 67 -4.16 -11.07 -12.56
N LEU A 68 -5.21 -11.86 -12.37
CA LEU A 68 -5.76 -12.28 -11.07
C LEU A 68 -5.72 -13.80 -10.97
N HIS A 69 -4.80 -14.34 -10.18
CA HIS A 69 -4.73 -15.78 -9.94
C HIS A 69 -5.67 -16.18 -8.80
N TYR A 70 -6.15 -17.43 -8.77
CA TYR A 70 -7.04 -17.96 -7.72
C TYR A 70 -6.51 -17.68 -6.31
N HIS A 71 -5.21 -17.89 -6.08
CA HIS A 71 -4.59 -17.64 -4.76
C HIS A 71 -4.51 -16.16 -4.36
N ASP A 72 -4.75 -15.25 -5.29
CA ASP A 72 -4.79 -13.80 -5.04
C ASP A 72 -6.23 -13.30 -4.75
N LEU A 73 -7.23 -14.19 -4.74
CA LEU A 73 -8.63 -13.82 -4.46
C LEU A 73 -8.89 -13.46 -3.00
N GLY A 74 -8.11 -14.01 -2.09
CA GLY A 74 -8.41 -13.94 -0.67
C GLY A 74 -9.62 -14.81 -0.26
N PRO A 75 -9.65 -15.27 0.99
CA PRO A 75 -10.64 -16.27 1.44
C PRO A 75 -12.08 -15.74 1.42
N ARG A 76 -12.27 -14.43 1.57
CA ARG A 76 -13.60 -13.81 1.68
C ARG A 76 -14.01 -13.00 0.45
N VAL A 77 -13.50 -13.34 -0.72
CA VAL A 77 -13.81 -12.64 -1.97
C VAL A 77 -15.31 -12.58 -2.27
N ARG A 78 -16.07 -13.62 -1.94
CA ARG A 78 -17.55 -13.63 -2.11
C ARG A 78 -18.22 -12.54 -1.26
N SER A 79 -17.73 -12.32 -0.05
CA SER A 79 -18.20 -11.24 0.83
C SER A 79 -17.84 -9.86 0.25
N LEU A 80 -16.63 -9.70 -0.27
CA LEU A 80 -16.20 -8.47 -0.95
C LEU A 80 -17.08 -8.16 -2.16
N ILE A 81 -17.35 -9.16 -3.02
CA ILE A 81 -18.22 -9.00 -4.20
C ILE A 81 -19.61 -8.55 -3.79
N LYS A 82 -20.23 -9.26 -2.83
CA LYS A 82 -21.56 -8.92 -2.30
C LYS A 82 -21.59 -7.49 -1.74
N PHE A 83 -20.61 -7.13 -0.92
CA PHE A 83 -20.52 -5.79 -0.34
C PHE A 83 -20.36 -4.72 -1.42
N THR A 84 -19.45 -4.94 -2.37
CA THR A 84 -19.21 -4.01 -3.49
C THR A 84 -20.48 -3.75 -4.29
N ASN A 85 -21.26 -4.79 -4.60
CA ASN A 85 -22.52 -4.65 -5.31
C ASN A 85 -23.55 -3.85 -4.49
N LEU A 86 -23.71 -4.16 -3.20
CA LEU A 86 -24.65 -3.45 -2.32
C LEU A 86 -24.29 -1.96 -2.15
N VAL A 87 -22.99 -1.64 -2.10
CA VAL A 87 -22.52 -0.25 -2.06
C VAL A 87 -22.76 0.43 -3.41
N SER A 88 -22.45 -0.22 -4.53
CA SER A 88 -22.68 0.31 -5.89
C SER A 88 -24.16 0.59 -6.15
N ASP A 89 -25.06 -0.24 -5.60
CA ASP A 89 -26.51 -0.10 -5.71
C ASP A 89 -27.09 0.92 -4.71
N GLY A 90 -26.27 1.55 -3.87
CA GLY A 90 -26.73 2.47 -2.81
C GLY A 90 -27.47 1.83 -1.65
N LYS A 91 -27.48 0.48 -1.54
CA LYS A 91 -28.17 -0.27 -0.49
C LYS A 91 -27.45 -0.27 0.85
N ILE A 92 -26.14 0.04 0.84
CA ILE A 92 -25.31 0.22 2.03
C ILE A 92 -24.75 1.64 2.02
N THR A 93 -25.09 2.42 3.05
CA THR A 93 -24.59 3.78 3.28
C THR A 93 -23.72 3.88 4.54
N ASN A 94 -23.92 2.92 5.47
CA ASN A 94 -23.00 2.72 6.59
C ASN A 94 -22.00 1.63 6.19
N TYR A 95 -20.77 2.02 5.93
CA TYR A 95 -19.70 1.14 5.43
C TYR A 95 -19.01 0.31 6.52
N SER A 96 -19.60 0.23 7.72
CA SER A 96 -19.18 -0.69 8.79
C SER A 96 -19.46 -2.14 8.39
N LEU A 97 -18.52 -3.02 8.69
CA LEU A 97 -18.68 -4.47 8.49
C LEU A 97 -19.26 -5.19 9.70
N GLU A 98 -19.55 -4.47 10.81
CA GLU A 98 -20.01 -5.07 12.07
C GLU A 98 -21.29 -5.88 11.93
N LYS A 99 -22.27 -5.35 11.19
CA LYS A 99 -23.56 -6.01 10.95
C LYS A 99 -23.66 -6.69 9.58
N PHE A 100 -22.55 -6.68 8.81
CA PHE A 100 -22.53 -7.30 7.49
C PHE A 100 -22.46 -8.81 7.60
N LYS A 101 -23.40 -9.50 6.96
CA LYS A 101 -23.43 -10.97 6.93
C LYS A 101 -22.44 -11.49 5.89
N PHE A 102 -21.34 -12.05 6.38
CA PHE A 102 -20.30 -12.63 5.53
C PHE A 102 -20.77 -13.87 4.80
N GLU A 103 -20.30 -14.02 3.57
CA GLU A 103 -20.44 -15.24 2.78
C GLU A 103 -19.42 -16.30 3.21
N LYS A 104 -19.67 -17.57 2.82
CA LYS A 104 -18.75 -18.68 3.07
C LYS A 104 -17.39 -18.39 2.41
N GLU A 105 -16.33 -18.71 3.13
CA GLU A 105 -14.98 -18.60 2.59
C GLU A 105 -14.78 -19.54 1.39
N ILE A 106 -13.94 -19.16 0.46
CA ILE A 106 -13.52 -20.03 -0.65
C ILE A 106 -12.50 -21.06 -0.14
N GLU A 107 -12.44 -22.20 -0.79
CA GLU A 107 -11.48 -23.25 -0.47
C GLU A 107 -10.07 -22.83 -0.89
N LYS A 108 -9.04 -23.31 -0.17
CA LYS A 108 -7.65 -22.99 -0.52
C LYS A 108 -7.21 -23.54 -1.89
N GLN A 109 -7.75 -24.68 -2.28
CA GLN A 109 -7.46 -25.36 -3.54
C GLN A 109 -8.73 -25.48 -4.40
N GLY A 110 -9.35 -24.36 -4.70
CA GLY A 110 -10.54 -24.29 -5.54
C GLY A 110 -10.21 -23.87 -6.98
N LYS A 111 -11.26 -23.75 -7.77
CA LYS A 111 -11.20 -23.26 -9.15
C LYS A 111 -11.73 -21.84 -9.25
N ILE A 112 -11.12 -21.03 -10.09
CA ILE A 112 -11.51 -19.63 -10.24
C ILE A 112 -12.91 -19.51 -10.82
N ASP A 113 -13.28 -20.43 -11.71
CA ASP A 113 -14.60 -20.47 -12.36
C ASP A 113 -15.75 -20.72 -11.37
N ASP A 114 -15.48 -21.35 -10.21
CA ASP A 114 -16.47 -21.58 -9.15
C ASP A 114 -16.74 -20.34 -8.29
N VAL A 115 -15.93 -19.30 -8.46
CA VAL A 115 -15.94 -18.12 -7.57
C VAL A 115 -16.24 -16.84 -8.33
N ILE A 116 -15.70 -16.69 -9.55
CA ILE A 116 -15.76 -15.46 -10.33
C ILE A 116 -16.42 -15.71 -11.68
N ASN A 117 -17.30 -14.79 -12.07
CA ASN A 117 -17.96 -14.81 -13.37
C ASN A 117 -17.48 -13.67 -14.28
N THR A 118 -17.50 -13.92 -15.59
CA THR A 118 -17.26 -12.89 -16.60
C THR A 118 -18.25 -11.73 -16.43
N ASN A 119 -17.80 -10.52 -16.68
CA ASN A 119 -18.54 -9.26 -16.52
C ASN A 119 -18.86 -8.87 -15.06
N GLN A 120 -18.45 -9.65 -14.08
CA GLN A 120 -18.64 -9.35 -12.66
C GLN A 120 -17.78 -8.14 -12.24
N LYS A 121 -18.36 -7.24 -11.43
CA LYS A 121 -17.61 -6.15 -10.78
C LYS A 121 -16.81 -6.71 -9.60
N LEU A 122 -15.58 -6.25 -9.44
CA LEU A 122 -14.70 -6.65 -8.35
C LEU A 122 -13.79 -5.49 -7.96
N LEU A 123 -13.61 -5.29 -6.65
CA LEU A 123 -12.52 -4.44 -6.14
C LEU A 123 -11.22 -5.24 -6.18
N VAL A 124 -10.19 -4.64 -6.74
CA VAL A 124 -8.87 -5.25 -6.86
C VAL A 124 -7.78 -4.27 -6.47
N GLN A 125 -6.72 -4.77 -5.89
CA GLN A 125 -5.53 -4.00 -5.51
C GLN A 125 -4.33 -4.48 -6.31
N ILE A 126 -3.52 -3.55 -6.82
CA ILE A 126 -2.29 -3.87 -7.52
C ILE A 126 -1.26 -4.40 -6.51
N ILE A 127 -0.73 -5.58 -6.76
CA ILE A 127 0.34 -6.22 -5.96
C ILE A 127 1.67 -6.28 -6.69
N LYS A 128 1.66 -6.16 -8.02
CA LYS A 128 2.86 -5.95 -8.86
C LYS A 128 2.52 -5.05 -10.01
N GLU A 129 3.37 -4.08 -10.25
CA GLU A 129 3.26 -3.15 -11.37
C GLU A 129 3.35 -3.85 -12.72
N PRO A 130 2.79 -3.25 -13.78
CA PRO A 130 2.95 -3.78 -15.13
C PRO A 130 4.42 -3.77 -15.54
N ILE A 131 4.89 -4.83 -16.19
CA ILE A 131 6.28 -4.97 -16.64
C ILE A 131 6.29 -5.36 -18.12
N SER A 132 6.97 -4.54 -18.94
CA SER A 132 7.12 -4.79 -20.37
C SER A 132 5.76 -5.01 -21.07
N THR A 133 5.53 -6.20 -21.60
CA THR A 133 4.30 -6.57 -22.32
C THR A 133 3.19 -7.14 -21.44
N LYS A 134 3.42 -7.25 -20.12
CA LYS A 134 2.47 -7.85 -19.17
C LYS A 134 1.72 -6.78 -18.39
N GLY A 135 0.41 -6.97 -18.24
CA GLY A 135 -0.42 -6.18 -17.36
C GLY A 135 -0.06 -6.37 -15.88
N PRO A 136 -0.59 -5.52 -14.99
CA PRO A 136 -0.31 -5.61 -13.56
C PRO A 136 -0.87 -6.91 -12.97
N ARG A 137 -0.21 -7.42 -11.91
CA ARG A 137 -0.78 -8.48 -11.08
C ARG A 137 -1.59 -7.86 -9.96
N ILE A 138 -2.75 -8.41 -9.73
CA ILE A 138 -3.73 -7.87 -8.78
C ILE A 138 -4.17 -8.93 -7.77
N SER A 139 -4.70 -8.45 -6.63
CA SER A 139 -5.35 -9.26 -5.60
C SER A 139 -6.72 -8.68 -5.27
N SER A 140 -7.67 -9.51 -4.87
CA SER A 140 -8.91 -9.06 -4.25
C SER A 140 -8.87 -9.11 -2.71
N GLU A 141 -7.79 -9.53 -2.11
CA GLU A 141 -7.54 -9.33 -0.68
C GLU A 141 -6.97 -7.93 -0.46
N LEU A 142 -7.88 -6.98 -0.17
CA LEU A 142 -7.52 -5.58 0.01
C LEU A 142 -6.77 -5.38 1.32
N SER A 143 -5.78 -4.49 1.29
CA SER A 143 -5.02 -4.09 2.47
C SER A 143 -4.72 -2.59 2.45
N PHE A 144 -4.84 -1.95 3.61
CA PHE A 144 -4.52 -0.53 3.81
C PHE A 144 -3.31 -0.44 4.70
N ALA A 145 -2.19 0.01 4.15
CA ALA A 145 -0.93 0.05 4.86
C ALA A 145 -0.74 1.38 5.60
N GLY A 146 -0.75 1.33 6.94
CA GLY A 146 -0.38 2.42 7.82
C GLY A 146 1.08 2.36 8.25
N ARG A 147 1.44 3.25 9.15
CA ARG A 147 2.80 3.27 9.71
C ARG A 147 3.05 2.08 10.63
N PHE A 148 2.13 1.83 11.55
CA PHE A 148 2.25 0.79 12.58
C PHE A 148 1.44 -0.45 12.28
N LEU A 149 0.36 -0.29 11.53
CA LEU A 149 -0.65 -1.31 11.29
C LEU A 149 -0.94 -1.46 9.80
N VAL A 150 -1.45 -2.64 9.43
CA VAL A 150 -2.10 -2.87 8.13
C VAL A 150 -3.52 -3.33 8.43
N LEU A 151 -4.52 -2.64 7.87
CA LEU A 151 -5.93 -2.97 8.02
C LEU A 151 -6.40 -3.83 6.85
N ILE A 152 -7.08 -4.94 7.14
CA ILE A 152 -7.58 -5.91 6.15
C ILE A 152 -9.09 -6.06 6.30
N PRO A 153 -9.90 -5.54 5.38
CA PRO A 153 -11.35 -5.73 5.41
C PRO A 153 -11.74 -7.21 5.25
N PHE A 154 -12.89 -7.58 5.74
CA PHE A 154 -13.44 -8.94 5.68
C PHE A 154 -12.56 -10.01 6.37
N SER A 155 -11.78 -9.60 7.36
CA SER A 155 -10.91 -10.49 8.15
C SER A 155 -11.17 -10.29 9.63
N ASN A 156 -10.91 -11.33 10.46
CA ASN A 156 -10.94 -11.22 11.91
C ASN A 156 -9.57 -11.54 12.54
N ARG A 157 -8.53 -11.70 11.72
CA ARG A 157 -7.22 -12.12 12.19
C ARG A 157 -6.41 -10.94 12.70
N ILE A 158 -5.77 -11.08 13.87
CA ILE A 158 -4.71 -10.19 14.32
C ILE A 158 -3.38 -10.93 14.22
N SER A 159 -2.46 -10.39 13.45
CA SER A 159 -1.13 -10.93 13.25
C SER A 159 -0.09 -9.92 13.71
N VAL A 160 0.99 -10.39 14.33
CA VAL A 160 2.12 -9.57 14.76
C VAL A 160 3.35 -9.95 13.96
N SER A 161 4.09 -8.96 13.48
CA SER A 161 5.36 -9.18 12.76
C SER A 161 6.26 -10.15 13.50
N GLN A 162 6.80 -11.15 12.81
CA GLN A 162 7.73 -12.14 13.38
C GLN A 162 9.04 -11.51 13.88
N LYS A 163 9.40 -10.32 13.37
CA LYS A 163 10.58 -9.57 13.82
C LYS A 163 10.42 -8.99 15.24
N ILE A 164 9.22 -9.01 15.82
CA ILE A 164 9.02 -8.71 17.25
C ILE A 164 9.20 -10.02 18.01
N SER A 165 10.37 -10.23 18.58
CA SER A 165 10.76 -11.48 19.25
C SER A 165 10.17 -11.65 20.65
N SER A 166 9.97 -10.55 21.41
CA SER A 166 9.40 -10.59 22.77
C SER A 166 7.95 -11.08 22.76
N ARG A 167 7.68 -12.18 23.47
CA ARG A 167 6.33 -12.74 23.61
C ARG A 167 5.40 -11.78 24.34
N ASP A 168 5.88 -11.15 25.40
CA ASP A 168 5.08 -10.22 26.20
C ASP A 168 4.65 -9.01 25.38
N GLU A 169 5.58 -8.46 24.58
CA GLU A 169 5.28 -7.34 23.68
C GLU A 169 4.29 -7.74 22.57
N ARG A 170 4.41 -8.95 22.05
CA ARG A 170 3.46 -9.49 21.05
C ARG A 170 2.05 -9.61 21.63
N ASN A 171 1.93 -10.10 22.86
CA ASN A 171 0.65 -10.25 23.55
C ASN A 171 0.07 -8.86 23.86
N ARG A 172 0.86 -7.97 24.48
CA ARG A 172 0.47 -6.58 24.76
C ARG A 172 -0.11 -5.88 23.52
N LEU A 173 0.59 -5.98 22.38
CA LEU A 173 0.14 -5.35 21.13
C LEU A 173 -1.14 -5.99 20.59
N LYS A 174 -1.29 -7.31 20.72
CA LYS A 174 -2.53 -8.00 20.30
C LYS A 174 -3.72 -7.55 21.16
N ASP A 175 -3.56 -7.55 22.47
CA ASP A 175 -4.62 -7.20 23.41
C ASP A 175 -5.09 -5.76 23.19
N LEU A 176 -4.13 -4.84 23.01
CA LEU A 176 -4.47 -3.45 22.67
C LEU A 176 -5.26 -3.34 21.37
N ILE A 177 -4.84 -4.01 20.31
CA ILE A 177 -5.53 -3.92 19.02
C ILE A 177 -6.91 -4.59 19.08
N GLU A 178 -7.06 -5.70 19.81
CA GLU A 178 -8.36 -6.37 19.98
C GLU A 178 -9.40 -5.44 20.64
N GLU A 179 -8.97 -4.58 21.55
CA GLU A 179 -9.85 -3.65 22.28
C GLU A 179 -10.51 -2.62 21.36
N PHE A 180 -9.77 -2.04 20.38
CA PHE A 180 -10.30 -0.95 19.55
C PHE A 180 -10.39 -1.26 18.06
N ARG A 181 -10.12 -2.49 17.66
CA ARG A 181 -10.24 -2.94 16.28
C ARG A 181 -11.72 -2.93 15.82
N PRO A 182 -12.03 -2.33 14.66
CA PRO A 182 -13.37 -2.41 14.09
C PRO A 182 -13.74 -3.87 13.76
N LYS A 183 -14.95 -4.27 14.09
CA LYS A 183 -15.44 -5.63 13.78
C LYS A 183 -15.48 -5.85 12.27
N GLY A 184 -15.08 -7.05 11.85
CA GLY A 184 -14.98 -7.42 10.43
C GLY A 184 -13.71 -7.00 9.74
N PHE A 185 -12.75 -6.46 10.49
CA PHE A 185 -11.42 -6.10 9.99
C PHE A 185 -10.33 -6.90 10.69
N GLY A 186 -9.40 -7.44 9.91
CA GLY A 186 -8.14 -7.97 10.42
C GLY A 186 -7.09 -6.88 10.52
N VAL A 187 -6.07 -7.13 11.36
CA VAL A 187 -4.95 -6.20 11.54
C VAL A 187 -3.64 -6.95 11.54
N ILE A 188 -2.66 -6.46 10.76
CA ILE A 188 -1.28 -6.89 10.87
C ILE A 188 -0.51 -5.78 11.61
N ILE A 189 0.12 -6.15 12.72
CA ILE A 189 0.94 -5.26 13.53
C ILE A 189 2.37 -5.31 13.00
N ARG A 190 2.88 -4.15 12.54
CA ARG A 190 4.21 -4.03 11.93
C ARG A 190 5.31 -3.96 12.99
N THR A 191 6.55 -4.20 12.60
CA THR A 191 7.71 -4.17 13.51
C THR A 191 7.89 -2.83 14.19
N VAL A 192 7.61 -1.72 13.49
CA VAL A 192 7.72 -0.35 14.01
C VAL A 192 6.70 0.01 15.08
N ALA A 193 5.68 -0.85 15.29
CA ALA A 193 4.72 -0.72 16.39
C ALA A 193 5.29 -1.12 17.76
N LYS A 194 6.47 -1.78 17.79
CA LYS A 194 7.13 -2.17 19.06
C LYS A 194 7.33 -0.96 19.96
N GLY A 195 6.91 -1.10 21.23
CA GLY A 195 7.02 -0.05 22.25
C GLY A 195 6.11 1.16 22.08
N LYS A 196 5.20 1.15 21.07
CA LYS A 196 4.28 2.25 20.82
C LYS A 196 3.14 2.29 21.82
N LYS A 197 2.68 3.50 22.13
CA LYS A 197 1.55 3.75 23.03
C LYS A 197 0.21 3.50 22.30
N THR A 198 -0.81 3.17 23.07
CA THR A 198 -2.17 2.95 22.57
C THR A 198 -2.68 4.10 21.68
N ALA A 199 -2.44 5.34 22.09
CA ALA A 199 -2.87 6.52 21.34
C ALA A 199 -2.27 6.59 19.92
N GLU A 200 -0.99 6.20 19.73
CA GLU A 200 -0.34 6.19 18.43
C GLU A 200 -0.94 5.10 17.53
N LEU A 201 -1.18 3.90 18.07
CA LEU A 201 -1.76 2.77 17.35
C LEU A 201 -3.23 3.04 16.99
N SER A 202 -4.01 3.60 17.93
CA SER A 202 -5.41 3.96 17.69
C SER A 202 -5.55 5.03 16.60
N LYS A 203 -4.69 6.06 16.62
CA LYS A 203 -4.67 7.10 15.57
C LYS A 203 -4.36 6.50 14.19
N ASP A 204 -3.38 5.60 14.10
CA ASP A 204 -3.02 4.93 12.84
C ASP A 204 -4.20 4.09 12.33
N LEU A 205 -4.82 3.28 13.21
CA LEU A 205 -5.97 2.46 12.86
C LEU A 205 -7.18 3.29 12.40
N GLN A 206 -7.46 4.40 13.07
CA GLN A 206 -8.55 5.29 12.70
C GLN A 206 -8.32 5.94 11.33
N SER A 207 -7.08 6.31 11.01
CA SER A 207 -6.72 6.81 9.69
C SER A 207 -6.98 5.78 8.60
N LEU A 208 -6.59 4.51 8.84
CA LEU A 208 -6.82 3.40 7.91
C LEU A 208 -8.31 3.09 7.73
N TYR A 209 -9.07 3.12 8.81
CA TYR A 209 -10.52 2.95 8.75
C TYR A 209 -11.21 4.09 7.99
N THR A 210 -10.72 5.32 8.14
CA THR A 210 -11.20 6.46 7.36
C THR A 210 -10.90 6.28 5.86
N GLN A 211 -9.74 5.73 5.50
CA GLN A 211 -9.43 5.40 4.09
C GLN A 211 -10.41 4.38 3.53
N TRP A 212 -10.77 3.34 4.30
CA TRP A 212 -11.82 2.38 3.92
C TRP A 212 -13.16 3.07 3.67
N ILE A 213 -13.62 3.91 4.59
CA ILE A 213 -14.87 4.67 4.44
C ILE A 213 -14.85 5.55 3.17
N ASN A 214 -13.74 6.24 2.93
CA ASN A 214 -13.58 7.10 1.75
C ASN A 214 -13.54 6.28 0.45
N LEU A 215 -12.92 5.10 0.46
CA LEU A 215 -12.96 4.16 -0.64
C LEU A 215 -14.41 3.75 -0.94
N CYS A 216 -15.16 3.34 0.07
CA CYS A 216 -16.55 2.92 -0.08
C CYS A 216 -17.44 4.04 -0.64
N LYS A 217 -17.27 5.29 -0.17
CA LYS A 217 -18.01 6.44 -0.71
C LYS A 217 -17.76 6.66 -2.20
N LYS A 218 -16.54 6.39 -2.67
CA LYS A 218 -16.19 6.53 -4.09
C LYS A 218 -16.72 5.42 -4.98
N ILE A 219 -17.04 4.24 -4.43
CA ILE A 219 -17.61 3.13 -5.22
C ILE A 219 -18.96 3.51 -5.81
N ASN A 220 -19.80 4.21 -5.02
CA ASN A 220 -21.13 4.62 -5.47
C ASN A 220 -21.01 5.63 -6.63
N GLY A 221 -21.65 5.30 -7.76
CA GLY A 221 -21.61 6.13 -8.97
C GLY A 221 -20.30 6.09 -9.78
N SER A 222 -19.30 5.29 -9.36
CA SER A 222 -18.05 5.17 -10.12
C SER A 222 -18.26 4.41 -11.43
N LYS A 223 -17.64 4.93 -12.50
CA LYS A 223 -17.48 4.19 -13.76
C LYS A 223 -16.56 3.00 -13.55
N VAL A 224 -16.80 1.92 -14.29
CA VAL A 224 -15.97 0.71 -14.25
C VAL A 224 -15.33 0.51 -15.62
N PRO A 225 -14.00 0.38 -15.71
CA PRO A 225 -13.02 0.42 -14.62
C PRO A 225 -12.67 1.83 -14.17
N SER A 226 -12.34 2.01 -12.88
CA SER A 226 -11.76 3.25 -12.38
C SER A 226 -10.93 3.03 -11.11
N ARG A 227 -9.91 3.88 -10.92
CA ARG A 227 -9.11 3.90 -9.70
C ARG A 227 -9.88 4.60 -8.58
N ILE A 228 -10.18 3.86 -7.53
CA ILE A 228 -10.93 4.33 -6.36
C ILE A 228 -10.01 4.89 -5.28
N LEU A 229 -8.86 4.25 -5.07
CA LEU A 229 -7.85 4.69 -4.12
C LEU A 229 -6.47 4.67 -4.80
N SER A 230 -5.73 5.75 -4.61
CA SER A 230 -4.31 5.84 -4.94
C SER A 230 -3.49 5.61 -3.69
N GLU A 231 -2.47 4.76 -3.76
CA GLU A 231 -1.49 4.60 -2.69
C GLU A 231 -0.64 5.87 -2.57
N LEU A 232 0.08 6.02 -1.48
CA LEU A 232 1.07 7.09 -1.30
C LEU A 232 2.11 7.04 -2.43
N ASN A 233 2.64 8.20 -2.80
CA ASN A 233 3.81 8.24 -3.67
C ASN A 233 4.98 7.45 -3.04
N ARG A 234 5.92 7.03 -3.87
CA ARG A 234 7.03 6.16 -3.43
C ARG A 234 7.85 6.74 -2.28
N GLY A 235 8.10 8.04 -2.29
CA GLY A 235 8.84 8.71 -1.23
C GLY A 235 8.11 8.66 0.11
N SER A 236 6.83 8.99 0.12
CA SER A 236 6.00 8.89 1.33
C SER A 236 5.85 7.45 1.81
N SER A 237 5.76 6.47 0.88
CA SER A 237 5.74 5.04 1.25
C SER A 237 7.04 4.58 1.90
N ILE A 238 8.20 5.00 1.37
CA ILE A 238 9.50 4.74 2.00
C ILE A 238 9.55 5.35 3.39
N LEU A 239 9.16 6.63 3.54
CA LEU A 239 9.13 7.29 4.85
C LEU A 239 8.19 6.58 5.83
N ARG A 240 6.98 6.16 5.40
CA ARG A 240 6.07 5.36 6.22
C ARG A 240 6.76 4.12 6.80
N ASP A 241 7.57 3.47 5.98
CA ASP A 241 8.14 2.16 6.31
C ASP A 241 9.43 2.25 7.14
N VAL A 242 10.25 3.29 6.92
CA VAL A 242 11.60 3.35 7.52
C VAL A 242 11.83 4.55 8.44
N PHE A 243 10.88 5.48 8.50
CA PHE A 243 11.05 6.69 9.32
C PHE A 243 11.06 6.36 10.81
N ASP A 244 12.13 6.77 11.50
CA ASP A 244 12.31 6.63 12.94
C ASP A 244 13.02 7.88 13.51
N GLU A 245 13.34 7.87 14.80
CA GLU A 245 14.02 8.98 15.46
C GLU A 245 15.43 9.25 14.93
N LYS A 246 16.05 8.28 14.29
CA LYS A 246 17.40 8.34 13.71
C LYS A 246 17.42 8.99 12.33
N PHE A 247 16.25 9.36 11.80
CA PHE A 247 16.15 10.06 10.52
C PHE A 247 16.67 11.49 10.66
N LYS A 248 17.68 11.84 9.86
CA LYS A 248 18.40 13.13 9.91
C LYS A 248 17.96 14.12 8.85
N GLY A 249 17.58 13.64 7.66
CA GLY A 249 17.25 14.51 6.55
C GLY A 249 16.50 13.82 5.43
N VAL A 250 15.67 14.60 4.75
CA VAL A 250 15.06 14.28 3.47
C VAL A 250 15.40 15.42 2.53
N TYR A 251 16.10 15.12 1.44
CA TYR A 251 16.56 16.12 0.49
C TYR A 251 15.95 15.83 -0.88
N CYS A 252 15.35 16.83 -1.49
CA CYS A 252 14.70 16.70 -2.79
C CYS A 252 15.01 17.89 -3.69
N ASN A 253 15.32 17.65 -4.96
CA ASN A 253 15.60 18.69 -5.96
C ASN A 253 14.34 19.16 -6.72
N ASP A 254 13.18 18.64 -6.39
CA ASP A 254 11.89 19.08 -6.93
C ASP A 254 11.03 19.72 -5.83
N LYS A 255 10.48 20.91 -6.11
CA LYS A 255 9.69 21.65 -5.10
C LYS A 255 8.37 20.96 -4.75
N SER A 256 7.67 20.43 -5.75
CA SER A 256 6.35 19.80 -5.55
C SER A 256 6.50 18.55 -4.68
N LEU A 257 7.44 17.66 -5.05
CA LEU A 257 7.75 16.47 -4.26
C LEU A 257 8.25 16.82 -2.86
N CYS A 258 9.02 17.89 -2.72
CA CYS A 258 9.49 18.36 -1.42
C CYS A 258 8.30 18.76 -0.52
N TYR A 259 7.29 19.46 -1.06
CA TYR A 259 6.08 19.79 -0.31
C TYR A 259 5.29 18.55 0.08
N GLU A 260 5.08 17.60 -0.83
CA GLU A 260 4.38 16.35 -0.54
C GLU A 260 5.05 15.55 0.59
N LEU A 261 6.38 15.42 0.53
CA LEU A 261 7.17 14.73 1.56
C LEU A 261 7.11 15.46 2.91
N LYS A 262 7.10 16.80 2.87
CA LYS A 262 6.98 17.63 4.06
C LYS A 262 5.61 17.48 4.71
N ASP A 263 4.55 17.55 3.93
CA ASP A 263 3.17 17.31 4.37
C ASP A 263 3.04 15.93 5.02
N TYR A 264 3.62 14.90 4.40
CA TYR A 264 3.58 13.56 4.95
C TYR A 264 4.33 13.47 6.29
N ILE A 265 5.54 14.05 6.40
CA ILE A 265 6.28 14.10 7.68
C ILE A 265 5.50 14.88 8.75
N GLU A 266 4.83 15.96 8.38
CA GLU A 266 3.99 16.72 9.31
C GLU A 266 2.83 15.88 9.88
N GLN A 267 2.23 15.02 9.09
CA GLN A 267 1.18 14.09 9.54
C GLN A 267 1.69 13.03 10.53
N ILE A 268 2.90 12.47 10.28
CA ILE A 268 3.43 11.35 11.07
C ILE A 268 4.36 11.77 12.21
N ALA A 269 5.01 12.93 12.11
CA ALA A 269 5.97 13.44 13.08
C ALA A 269 6.08 14.98 12.97
N PRO A 270 5.09 15.75 13.44
CA PRO A 270 5.04 17.22 13.30
C PRO A 270 6.30 17.93 13.81
N SER A 271 6.87 17.43 14.90
CA SER A 271 8.10 17.99 15.50
C SER A 271 9.36 17.85 14.63
N LYS A 272 9.31 17.01 13.59
CA LYS A 272 10.45 16.75 12.66
C LYS A 272 10.24 17.31 11.27
N ASN A 273 9.30 18.19 11.07
CA ASN A 273 9.01 18.80 9.76
C ASN A 273 10.22 19.53 9.14
N SER A 274 11.12 20.08 9.96
CA SER A 274 12.33 20.79 9.53
C SER A 274 13.40 19.91 8.86
N ILE A 275 13.28 18.58 8.93
CA ILE A 275 14.26 17.69 8.28
C ILE A 275 14.08 17.61 6.76
N VAL A 276 12.92 17.98 6.21
CA VAL A 276 12.68 17.99 4.78
C VAL A 276 13.21 19.28 4.19
N LYS A 277 14.19 19.18 3.29
CA LYS A 277 14.90 20.30 2.72
C LYS A 277 14.85 20.26 1.20
N TYR A 278 14.46 21.38 0.60
CA TYR A 278 14.63 21.57 -0.82
C TYR A 278 16.12 21.76 -1.15
N TYR A 279 16.65 20.90 -2.02
CA TYR A 279 18.03 20.95 -2.47
C TYR A 279 18.15 21.92 -3.66
N LYS A 280 18.85 23.02 -3.45
CA LYS A 280 19.13 24.03 -4.48
C LYS A 280 20.64 24.20 -4.58
N SER A 281 21.26 23.54 -5.55
CA SER A 281 22.69 23.67 -5.85
C SER A 281 22.92 23.30 -7.32
N ASP A 282 23.96 23.87 -7.93
CA ASP A 282 24.38 23.52 -9.28
C ASP A 282 25.00 22.12 -9.36
N ASN A 283 25.54 21.62 -8.23
CA ASN A 283 26.03 20.25 -8.16
C ASN A 283 24.86 19.26 -8.09
N PRO A 284 24.77 18.27 -9.00
CA PRO A 284 23.71 17.27 -8.99
C PRO A 284 23.58 16.58 -7.63
N ILE A 285 22.33 16.45 -7.13
CA ILE A 285 22.06 15.96 -5.76
C ILE A 285 22.69 14.57 -5.49
N PHE A 286 22.67 13.63 -6.43
CA PHE A 286 23.27 12.31 -6.26
C PHE A 286 24.81 12.33 -6.25
N GLU A 287 25.42 13.30 -6.91
CA GLU A 287 26.87 13.53 -6.83
C GLU A 287 27.25 14.12 -5.48
N HIS A 288 26.50 15.13 -5.02
CA HIS A 288 26.70 15.77 -3.71
C HIS A 288 26.71 14.74 -2.56
N PHE A 289 25.77 13.80 -2.57
CA PHE A 289 25.69 12.72 -1.57
C PHE A 289 26.51 11.47 -1.94
N SER A 290 27.39 11.54 -2.95
CA SER A 290 28.25 10.44 -3.42
C SER A 290 27.51 9.17 -3.82
N ILE A 291 26.22 9.29 -4.19
CA ILE A 291 25.35 8.15 -4.57
C ILE A 291 25.78 7.59 -5.93
N GLU A 292 26.05 8.45 -6.93
CA GLU A 292 26.51 8.03 -8.27
C GLU A 292 27.76 7.16 -8.19
N ARG A 293 28.73 7.55 -7.34
CA ARG A 293 29.95 6.77 -7.13
C ARG A 293 29.65 5.39 -6.53
N GLN A 294 28.74 5.32 -5.58
CA GLN A 294 28.34 4.04 -4.95
C GLN A 294 27.62 3.13 -5.93
N ILE A 295 26.73 3.68 -6.78
CA ILE A 295 26.04 2.94 -7.84
C ILE A 295 27.07 2.37 -8.82
N LYS A 296 27.99 3.20 -9.34
CA LYS A 296 29.06 2.75 -10.26
C LYS A 296 29.92 1.66 -9.64
N SER A 297 30.28 1.81 -8.37
CA SER A 297 31.06 0.78 -7.66
C SER A 297 30.31 -0.54 -7.47
N ALA A 298 28.98 -0.51 -7.26
CA ALA A 298 28.18 -1.70 -7.09
C ALA A 298 27.99 -2.49 -8.40
N PHE A 299 27.82 -1.80 -9.53
CA PHE A 299 27.63 -2.41 -10.84
C PHE A 299 28.93 -2.62 -11.64
N GLY A 300 30.03 -1.97 -11.27
CA GLY A 300 31.33 -2.08 -11.94
C GLY A 300 32.21 -3.26 -11.48
N ARG A 301 31.66 -4.18 -10.71
CA ARG A 301 32.34 -5.41 -10.22
C ARG A 301 32.00 -6.67 -11.01
N THR A 302 31.55 -6.52 -12.24
CA THR A 302 31.41 -7.62 -13.21
C THR A 302 32.47 -7.54 -14.28
#